data_20cf2131bdadc5dd08687215b4e7f752
#
_entry.id   20cf2131bdadc5dd08687215b4e7f752
#
_cell.length_a   1.000
_cell.length_b   1.000
_cell.length_c   1.000
_cell.angle_alpha   90.00
_cell.angle_beta   90.00
_cell.angle_gamma   90.00
#
_symmetry.space_group_name_H-M   'P 1'
#
loop_
_entity.id
_entity.type
_entity.pdbx_description
1 polymer ?
#
loop_
_entity_poly.entity_id
_entity_poly.type
_entity_poly.pdbx_seq_one_letter_code
_entity_poly.pdbx_strand_id
1 'polypeptide(L)' 'MANKKNVARALEKNNPFPVQVKLWDRIYENGDLRSAAKAIGKNPEWLSKALDGMYDMKWSTVKALCGYLCIDNPLEVIL' A
#
# COMPACT_ATOMS: atom_id res chain seq x y z
N MET A 1 11.85 8.22 -5.80
CA MET A 1 11.63 6.78 -5.57
C MET A 1 12.48 6.26 -4.44
N ALA A 2 11.91 5.46 -3.58
CA ALA A 2 12.69 4.79 -2.54
C ALA A 2 13.60 3.74 -3.20
N ASN A 3 14.87 3.67 -2.79
CA ASN A 3 15.73 2.62 -3.29
C ASN A 3 15.49 1.32 -2.49
N LYS A 4 15.96 0.20 -3.01
CA LYS A 4 15.72 -1.12 -2.40
C LYS A 4 16.22 -1.22 -0.96
N LYS A 5 17.34 -0.59 -0.63
CA LYS A 5 17.90 -0.63 0.73
C LYS A 5 16.99 0.08 1.72
N ASN A 6 16.47 1.25 1.34
CA ASN A 6 15.57 2.01 2.21
C ASN A 6 14.25 1.29 2.40
N VAL A 7 13.72 0.69 1.33
CA VAL A 7 12.51 -0.12 1.41
C VAL A 7 12.73 -1.32 2.33
N ALA A 8 13.83 -2.05 2.16
CA ALA A 8 14.12 -3.22 2.99
C ALA A 8 14.20 -2.87 4.47
N ARG A 9 14.85 -1.75 4.83
CA ARG A 9 14.91 -1.28 6.21
C ARG A 9 13.53 -0.92 6.75
N ALA A 10 12.72 -0.24 5.94
CA ALA A 10 11.36 0.13 6.34
C ALA A 10 10.51 -1.10 6.59
N LEU A 11 10.61 -2.13 5.75
CA LEU A 11 9.89 -3.39 5.89
C LEU A 11 10.29 -4.11 7.18
N GLU A 12 11.58 -4.20 7.44
CA GLU A 12 12.11 -4.88 8.62
C GLU A 12 11.61 -4.23 9.91
N LYS A 13 11.59 -2.90 9.97
CA LYS A 13 11.18 -2.14 11.15
C LYS A 13 9.72 -1.71 11.14
N ASN A 14 8.98 -2.05 10.09
CA ASN A 14 7.61 -1.58 9.87
C ASN A 14 7.49 -0.05 9.92
N ASN A 15 8.49 0.64 9.39
CA ASN A 15 8.47 2.09 9.28
C ASN A 15 7.65 2.53 8.05
N PRO A 16 7.06 3.73 8.05
CA PRO A 16 6.38 4.24 6.88
C PRO A 16 7.31 4.40 5.67
N PHE A 17 6.81 4.12 4.49
CA PHE A 17 7.55 4.30 3.24
C PHE A 17 6.60 4.63 2.09
N PRO A 18 7.08 5.24 1.00
CA PRO A 18 6.25 5.55 -0.16
C PRO A 18 5.78 4.27 -0.86
N VAL A 19 4.54 4.27 -1.31
CA VAL A 19 3.95 3.14 -2.03
C VAL A 19 3.91 3.47 -3.51
N GLN A 20 4.16 2.48 -4.37
CA GLN A 20 4.16 2.68 -5.81
C GLN A 20 2.75 2.64 -6.41
N VAL A 21 2.63 3.26 -7.57
CA VAL A 21 1.37 3.41 -8.31
C VAL A 21 0.69 2.08 -8.63
N LYS A 22 1.44 0.99 -8.69
CA LYS A 22 0.88 -0.35 -8.97
C LYS A 22 -0.26 -0.74 -8.03
N LEU A 23 -0.23 -0.26 -6.79
CA LEU A 23 -1.28 -0.55 -5.83
C LEU A 23 -2.60 0.15 -6.21
N TRP A 24 -2.51 1.35 -6.78
CA TRP A 24 -3.67 2.05 -7.33
C TRP A 24 -4.40 1.18 -8.36
N ASP A 25 -3.65 0.68 -9.34
CA ASP A 25 -4.22 -0.12 -10.43
C ASP A 25 -4.93 -1.35 -9.89
N ARG A 26 -4.32 -2.04 -8.93
CA ARG A 26 -4.91 -3.23 -8.31
C ARG A 26 -6.21 -2.93 -7.57
N ILE A 27 -6.28 -1.80 -6.89
CA ILE A 27 -7.49 -1.41 -6.18
C ILE A 27 -8.64 -1.16 -7.15
N TYR A 28 -8.37 -0.45 -8.25
CA TYR A 28 -9.39 -0.19 -9.25
C TYR A 28 -9.82 -1.43 -10.04
N GLU A 29 -8.90 -2.37 -10.25
CA GLU A 29 -9.22 -3.63 -10.94
C GLU A 29 -10.12 -4.53 -10.11
N ASN A 30 -9.97 -4.55 -8.80
CA ASN A 30 -10.61 -5.52 -7.91
C ASN A 30 -11.76 -4.96 -7.08
N GLY A 31 -12.13 -3.72 -7.29
CA GLY A 31 -13.21 -3.14 -6.51
C GLY A 31 -13.10 -1.62 -6.46
N ASP A 32 -13.48 -1.05 -5.33
CA ASP A 32 -13.42 0.38 -5.17
C ASP A 32 -12.53 0.77 -3.98
N LEU A 33 -12.17 2.03 -3.97
CA LEU A 33 -11.33 2.62 -2.94
C LEU A 33 -11.96 2.53 -1.54
N ARG A 34 -13.28 2.67 -1.45
CA ARG A 34 -14.00 2.61 -0.17
C ARG A 34 -13.89 1.25 0.48
N SER A 35 -14.10 0.19 -0.29
CA SER A 35 -14.02 -1.18 0.21
C SER A 35 -12.59 -1.50 0.67
N ALA A 36 -11.59 -1.07 -0.10
CA ALA A 36 -10.19 -1.26 0.27
C ALA A 36 -9.85 -0.53 1.56
N ALA A 37 -10.26 0.72 1.69
CA ALA A 37 -10.02 1.51 2.90
C ALA A 37 -10.68 0.88 4.12
N LYS A 38 -11.91 0.42 3.98
CA LYS A 38 -12.63 -0.25 5.07
C LYS A 38 -11.90 -1.51 5.51
N ALA A 39 -11.38 -2.28 4.56
CA ALA A 39 -10.67 -3.53 4.85
C ALA A 39 -9.42 -3.31 5.70
N ILE A 40 -8.78 -2.15 5.59
CA ILE A 40 -7.57 -1.83 6.37
C ILE A 40 -7.82 -0.88 7.54
N GLY A 41 -9.09 -0.54 7.81
CA GLY A 41 -9.45 0.33 8.93
C GLY A 41 -9.11 1.80 8.73
N LYS A 42 -9.03 2.27 7.49
CA LYS A 42 -8.74 3.68 7.15
C LYS A 42 -9.92 4.28 6.38
N ASN A 43 -9.97 5.62 6.29
CA ASN A 43 -10.99 6.24 5.47
C ASN A 43 -10.54 6.33 4.00
N PRO A 44 -11.49 6.41 3.05
CA PRO A 44 -11.14 6.42 1.62
C PRO A 44 -10.28 7.62 1.21
N GLU A 45 -10.50 8.78 1.81
CA GLU A 45 -9.73 9.98 1.51
C GLU A 45 -8.26 9.79 1.90
N TRP A 46 -8.00 9.23 3.09
CA TRP A 46 -6.64 8.94 3.53
C TRP A 46 -5.95 7.98 2.55
N LEU A 47 -6.66 6.92 2.17
CA LEU A 47 -6.09 5.91 1.27
C LEU A 47 -5.79 6.49 -0.10
N SER A 48 -6.68 7.32 -0.64
CA SER A 48 -6.46 7.99 -1.91
C SER A 48 -5.19 8.84 -1.89
N LYS A 49 -5.01 9.63 -0.83
CA LYS A 49 -3.84 10.49 -0.68
C LYS A 49 -2.55 9.69 -0.49
N ALA A 50 -2.62 8.61 0.28
CA ALA A 50 -1.46 7.74 0.48
C ALA A 50 -1.03 7.09 -0.83
N LEU A 51 -1.97 6.64 -1.63
CA LEU A 51 -1.68 6.04 -2.93
C LEU A 51 -1.12 7.05 -3.94
N ASP A 52 -1.50 8.32 -3.80
CA ASP A 52 -0.95 9.40 -4.62
C ASP A 52 0.46 9.82 -4.17
N GLY A 53 0.97 9.23 -3.10
CA GLY A 53 2.30 9.54 -2.60
C GLY A 53 2.35 10.69 -1.60
N MET A 54 1.20 11.22 -1.18
CA MET A 54 1.15 12.32 -0.21
C MET A 54 1.42 11.87 1.22
N TYR A 55 1.13 10.60 1.52
CA TYR A 55 1.41 10.01 2.82
C TYR A 55 2.20 8.73 2.65
N ASP A 56 3.10 8.46 3.59
CA ASP A 56 3.80 7.20 3.63
C ASP A 56 2.89 6.13 4.27
N MET A 57 3.15 4.88 3.93
CA MET A 57 2.36 3.76 4.39
C MET A 57 3.26 2.74 5.07
N LYS A 58 2.83 2.21 6.21
CA LYS A 58 3.58 1.15 6.90
C LYS A 58 3.43 -0.17 6.17
N TRP A 59 4.43 -1.03 6.31
CA TRP A 59 4.42 -2.36 5.70
C TRP A 59 3.21 -3.19 6.12
N SER A 60 2.80 -3.10 7.39
CA SER A 60 1.61 -3.80 7.87
C SER A 60 0.35 -3.39 7.12
N THR A 61 0.23 -2.11 6.78
CA THR A 61 -0.89 -1.59 6.01
C THR A 61 -0.85 -2.09 4.57
N VAL A 62 0.34 -2.11 3.96
CA VAL A 62 0.51 -2.63 2.61
C VAL A 62 0.14 -4.12 2.56
N LYS A 63 0.58 -4.90 3.54
CA LYS A 63 0.23 -6.32 3.61
C LYS A 63 -1.28 -6.53 3.76
N ALA A 64 -1.93 -5.71 4.56
CA ALA A 64 -3.38 -5.78 4.73
C ALA A 64 -4.12 -5.49 3.43
N LEU A 65 -3.68 -4.47 2.68
CA LEU A 65 -4.24 -4.17 1.37
C LEU A 65 -4.01 -5.32 0.39
N CYS A 66 -2.82 -5.88 0.36
CA CYS A 66 -2.50 -7.00 -0.52
C CYS A 66 -3.36 -8.24 -0.19
N GLY A 67 -3.61 -8.48 1.09
CA GLY A 67 -4.52 -9.54 1.50
C GLY A 67 -5.94 -9.33 0.97
N TYR A 68 -6.43 -8.10 1.06
CA TYR A 68 -7.74 -7.74 0.49
C TYR A 68 -7.79 -7.94 -1.02
N LEU A 69 -6.71 -7.58 -1.72
CA LEU A 69 -6.61 -7.65 -3.17
C LEU A 69 -6.19 -9.03 -3.70
N CYS A 70 -5.95 -9.98 -2.82
CA CYS A 70 -5.47 -11.32 -3.16
C CYS A 70 -4.14 -11.30 -3.89
N ILE A 71 -3.24 -10.41 -3.50
CA ILE A 71 -1.88 -10.33 -4.03
C ILE A 71 -0.98 -11.21 -3.18
N ASP A 72 -0.43 -12.26 -3.79
CA ASP A 72 0.40 -13.23 -3.07
C ASP A 72 1.72 -12.67 -2.60
N ASN A 73 2.35 -11.81 -3.40
CA ASN A 73 3.64 -11.23 -3.06
C ASN A 73 3.53 -9.70 -2.95
N PRO A 74 3.40 -9.16 -1.73
CA PRO A 74 3.28 -7.71 -1.54
C PRO A 74 4.45 -6.90 -2.09
N LEU A 75 5.63 -7.51 -2.27
CA LEU A 75 6.78 -6.81 -2.84
C LEU A 75 6.55 -6.37 -4.29
N GLU A 76 5.63 -7.00 -4.99
CA GLU A 76 5.29 -6.64 -6.37
C GLU A 76 4.78 -5.20 -6.49
N VAL A 77 4.14 -4.67 -5.44
CA VAL A 77 3.52 -3.34 -5.50
C VAL A 77 4.43 -2.23 -4.97
N ILE A 78 5.59 -2.56 -4.45
CA ILE A 78 6.52 -1.57 -3.88
C ILE A 78 7.91 -1.59 -4.51
N LEU A 79 8.24 -2.60 -5.22
CA LEU A 79 9.51 -2.74 -5.93
C LEU A 79 9.25 -2.79 -7.44
#